data_551eb633c5ba426e0e0db25635a9613f
#
_entry.id   551eb633c5ba426e0e0db25635a9613f
#
_cell.length_a   1.000
_cell.length_b   1.000
_cell.length_c   1.000
_cell.angle_alpha   90.00
_cell.angle_beta   90.00
_cell.angle_gamma   90.00
#
_symmetry.space_group_name_H-M   'P 1'
#
loop_
_entity.id
_entity.type
_entity.pdbx_description
1 polymer ?
#
loop_
_entity_poly.entity_id
_entity_poly.type
_entity_poly.pdbx_seq_one_letter_code
_entity_poly.pdbx_strand_id
1 'polypeptide(L)'
;IPHISTGDIFRANIKNGTELGKKAKTYMDQGLLVPDELVVDLVVDRVGQEDAKNGYVLDGFPRTIPQAEALDKALAGLGEKVDYAIDVDVPDENIVRRMGGRRACVGCGATYHMEYAPTKVEGICDTCGKELILRDDDKPETVLKRLGVYHEQTQPLIDYYTNAGILKTVE
;
A
#
# COMPACT_ATOMS: atom_id res chain seq x y z
N ILE A 1 18.19 0.45 -2.44
CA ILE A 1 17.23 -0.45 -1.79
C ILE A 1 15.89 -0.33 -2.49
N PRO A 2 15.20 -1.45 -2.78
CA PRO A 2 13.92 -1.42 -3.47
C PRO A 2 12.80 -0.90 -2.57
N HIS A 3 11.85 -0.20 -3.20
CA HIS A 3 10.56 0.14 -2.63
C HIS A 3 9.56 -0.96 -2.99
N ILE A 4 9.01 -1.63 -2.01
CA ILE A 4 8.08 -2.75 -2.19
C ILE A 4 6.69 -2.32 -1.74
N SER A 5 5.83 -2.03 -2.70
CA SER A 5 4.44 -1.65 -2.45
C SER A 5 3.51 -2.83 -2.76
N THR A 6 2.82 -3.34 -1.75
CA THR A 6 1.85 -4.42 -1.93
C THR A 6 0.68 -3.97 -2.80
N GLY A 7 0.24 -2.73 -2.66
CA GLY A 7 -0.80 -2.17 -3.52
C GLY A 7 -0.41 -2.16 -5.00
N ASP A 8 0.82 -1.79 -5.33
CA ASP A 8 1.32 -1.80 -6.71
C ASP A 8 1.44 -3.22 -7.25
N ILE A 9 1.89 -4.17 -6.44
CA ILE A 9 1.98 -5.58 -6.83
C ILE A 9 0.58 -6.12 -7.15
N PHE A 10 -0.41 -5.87 -6.30
CA PHE A 10 -1.78 -6.31 -6.56
C PHE A 10 -2.37 -5.64 -7.81
N ARG A 11 -2.17 -4.34 -8.00
CA ARG A 11 -2.65 -3.64 -9.21
C ARG A 11 -2.01 -4.17 -10.48
N ALA A 12 -0.73 -4.51 -10.47
CA ALA A 12 -0.07 -5.15 -11.60
C ALA A 12 -0.68 -6.54 -11.90
N ASN A 13 -0.96 -7.34 -10.89
CA ASN A 13 -1.62 -8.63 -11.04
C ASN A 13 -3.06 -8.49 -11.57
N ILE A 14 -3.81 -7.49 -11.12
CA ILE A 14 -5.16 -7.18 -11.62
C ILE A 14 -5.09 -6.84 -13.11
N LYS A 15 -4.16 -5.97 -13.50
CA LYS A 15 -3.96 -5.56 -14.89
C LYS A 15 -3.61 -6.74 -15.81
N ASN A 16 -2.80 -7.66 -15.30
CA ASN A 16 -2.38 -8.86 -16.04
C ASN A 16 -3.39 -10.01 -15.97
N GLY A 17 -4.49 -9.86 -15.24
CA GLY A 17 -5.55 -10.85 -15.14
C GLY A 17 -5.15 -12.16 -14.44
N THR A 18 -4.15 -12.13 -13.55
CA THR A 18 -3.74 -13.31 -12.80
C THR A 18 -4.81 -13.74 -11.78
N GLU A 19 -4.76 -14.99 -11.33
CA GLU A 19 -5.69 -15.47 -10.29
C GLU A 19 -5.54 -14.68 -8.99
N LEU A 20 -4.30 -14.33 -8.62
CA LEU A 20 -4.04 -13.45 -7.48
C LEU A 20 -4.69 -12.08 -7.68
N GLY A 21 -4.55 -11.49 -8.87
CA GLY A 21 -5.16 -10.21 -9.22
C GLY A 21 -6.68 -10.22 -9.13
N LYS A 22 -7.32 -11.26 -9.63
CA LYS A 22 -8.78 -11.43 -9.55
C LYS A 22 -9.26 -11.51 -8.10
N LYS A 23 -8.59 -12.28 -7.27
CA LYS A 23 -8.91 -12.38 -5.83
C LYS A 23 -8.68 -11.06 -5.10
N ALA A 24 -7.54 -10.41 -5.33
CA ALA A 24 -7.22 -9.13 -4.70
C ALA A 24 -8.24 -8.04 -5.06
N LYS A 25 -8.65 -7.97 -6.33
CA LYS A 25 -9.64 -7.00 -6.81
C LYS A 25 -10.96 -7.09 -6.05
N THR A 26 -11.43 -8.29 -5.74
CA THR A 26 -12.66 -8.51 -4.98
C THR A 26 -12.66 -7.79 -3.64
N TYR A 27 -11.52 -7.75 -2.95
CA TYR A 27 -11.36 -7.05 -1.66
C TYR A 27 -11.08 -5.56 -1.85
N MET A 28 -10.17 -5.20 -2.75
CA MET A 28 -9.73 -3.81 -2.96
C MET A 28 -10.87 -2.91 -3.43
N ASP A 29 -11.71 -3.37 -4.34
CA ASP A 29 -12.86 -2.59 -4.84
C ASP A 29 -13.89 -2.30 -3.73
N GLN A 30 -13.93 -3.09 -2.69
CA GLN A 30 -14.78 -2.90 -1.52
C GLN A 30 -14.11 -2.08 -0.40
N GLY A 31 -12.86 -1.66 -0.58
CA GLY A 31 -12.07 -0.98 0.47
C GLY A 31 -11.63 -1.90 1.60
N LEU A 32 -11.66 -3.21 1.38
CA LEU A 32 -11.21 -4.24 2.33
C LEU A 32 -9.75 -4.59 2.11
N LEU A 33 -9.12 -5.17 3.14
CA LEU A 33 -7.78 -5.75 3.02
C LEU A 33 -7.84 -7.12 2.33
N VAL A 34 -6.83 -7.40 1.51
CA VAL A 34 -6.62 -8.75 1.00
C VAL A 34 -6.29 -9.68 2.17
N PRO A 35 -6.78 -10.93 2.20
CA PRO A 35 -6.51 -11.86 3.29
C PRO A 35 -5.03 -11.98 3.65
N ASP A 36 -4.73 -12.04 4.96
CA ASP A 36 -3.37 -12.03 5.49
C ASP A 36 -2.46 -13.08 4.85
N GLU A 37 -2.96 -14.28 4.66
CA GLU A 37 -2.22 -15.41 4.07
C GLU A 37 -1.66 -15.07 2.69
N LEU A 38 -2.48 -14.49 1.82
CA LEU A 38 -2.08 -14.13 0.46
C LEU A 38 -1.04 -13.00 0.46
N VAL A 39 -1.19 -12.02 1.34
CA VAL A 39 -0.27 -10.88 1.41
C VAL A 39 1.06 -11.29 2.01
N VAL A 40 1.06 -12.07 3.08
CA VAL A 40 2.27 -12.53 3.76
C VAL A 40 3.13 -13.36 2.83
N ASP A 41 2.56 -14.34 2.15
CA ASP A 41 3.29 -15.19 1.21
C ASP A 41 3.92 -14.37 0.09
N LEU A 42 3.19 -13.40 -0.44
CA LEU A 42 3.68 -12.50 -1.49
C LEU A 42 4.87 -11.66 -1.02
N VAL A 43 4.79 -11.09 0.17
CA VAL A 43 5.85 -10.24 0.73
C VAL A 43 7.09 -11.07 1.09
N VAL A 44 6.91 -12.23 1.71
CA VAL A 44 8.03 -13.12 2.07
C VAL A 44 8.78 -13.56 0.82
N ASP A 45 8.08 -13.94 -0.25
CA ASP A 45 8.70 -14.28 -1.54
C ASP A 45 9.46 -13.07 -2.11
N ARG A 46 8.87 -11.89 -2.06
CA ARG A 46 9.47 -10.66 -2.62
C ARG A 46 10.73 -10.22 -1.88
N VAL A 47 10.74 -10.24 -0.57
CA VAL A 47 11.93 -9.84 0.22
C VAL A 47 13.06 -10.85 0.13
N GLY A 48 12.78 -12.09 -0.26
CA GLY A 48 13.78 -13.12 -0.53
C GLY A 48 14.52 -12.95 -1.86
N GLN A 49 14.12 -12.01 -2.73
CA GLN A 49 14.78 -11.80 -4.02
C GLN A 49 16.12 -11.10 -3.87
N GLU A 50 16.98 -11.28 -4.87
CA GLU A 50 18.37 -10.80 -4.88
C GLU A 50 18.51 -9.29 -4.63
N ASP A 51 17.61 -8.48 -5.21
CA ASP A 51 17.64 -7.02 -5.09
C ASP A 51 17.30 -6.51 -3.68
N ALA A 52 16.66 -7.34 -2.85
CA ALA A 52 16.27 -7.01 -1.48
C ALA A 52 17.33 -7.38 -0.44
N LYS A 53 18.40 -8.05 -0.81
CA LYS A 53 19.45 -8.53 0.13
C LYS A 53 20.12 -7.42 0.94
N ASN A 54 20.26 -6.22 0.37
CA ASN A 54 20.91 -5.09 1.00
C ASN A 54 19.93 -4.12 1.68
N GLY A 55 18.71 -4.57 1.93
CA GLY A 55 17.65 -3.80 2.53
C GLY A 55 16.51 -3.47 1.57
N TYR A 56 15.39 -3.07 2.12
CA TYR A 56 14.17 -2.72 1.38
C TYR A 56 13.28 -1.81 2.23
N VAL A 57 12.34 -1.16 1.57
CA VAL A 57 11.26 -0.40 2.21
C VAL A 57 9.94 -1.07 1.84
N LEU A 58 9.18 -1.50 2.84
CA LEU A 58 7.82 -2.01 2.66
C LEU A 58 6.82 -0.85 2.74
N ASP A 59 5.92 -0.78 1.78
CA ASP A 59 4.85 0.21 1.72
C ASP A 59 3.49 -0.50 1.62
N GLY A 60 2.61 -0.16 2.56
CA GLY A 60 1.29 -0.76 2.65
C GLY A 60 1.29 -2.16 3.25
N PHE A 61 2.35 -2.56 3.95
CA PHE A 61 2.46 -3.82 4.66
C PHE A 61 3.46 -3.68 5.83
N PRO A 62 3.21 -4.27 7.00
CA PRO A 62 1.97 -4.96 7.38
C PRO A 62 0.80 -3.97 7.59
N ARG A 63 -0.43 -4.48 7.53
CA ARG A 63 -1.64 -3.72 7.82
C ARG A 63 -2.48 -4.31 8.94
N THR A 64 -2.09 -5.48 9.45
CA THR A 64 -2.75 -6.14 10.58
C THR A 64 -1.71 -6.72 11.53
N ILE A 65 -2.09 -6.95 12.77
CA ILE A 65 -1.22 -7.61 13.76
C ILE A 65 -0.77 -9.00 13.29
N PRO A 66 -1.64 -9.88 12.79
CA PRO A 66 -1.21 -11.17 12.24
C PRO A 66 -0.18 -11.04 11.12
N GLN A 67 -0.28 -10.05 10.25
CA GLN A 67 0.72 -9.79 9.21
C GLN A 67 2.07 -9.37 9.81
N ALA A 68 2.06 -8.50 10.82
CA ALA A 68 3.27 -8.06 11.50
C ALA A 68 3.99 -9.22 12.21
N GLU A 69 3.24 -10.05 12.90
CA GLU A 69 3.77 -11.24 13.58
C GLU A 69 4.35 -12.25 12.59
N ALA A 70 3.67 -12.50 11.47
CA ALA A 70 4.13 -13.39 10.42
C ALA A 70 5.39 -12.84 9.74
N LEU A 71 5.48 -11.54 9.52
CA LEU A 71 6.66 -10.88 8.98
C LEU A 71 7.86 -11.05 9.93
N ASP A 72 7.68 -10.76 11.20
CA ASP A 72 8.74 -10.89 12.21
C ASP A 72 9.26 -12.32 12.28
N LYS A 73 8.37 -13.31 12.26
CA LYS A 73 8.73 -14.73 12.24
C LYS A 73 9.50 -15.11 10.98
N ALA A 74 9.06 -14.68 9.81
CA ALA A 74 9.73 -14.98 8.56
C ALA A 74 11.12 -14.34 8.48
N LEU A 75 11.26 -13.10 8.91
CA LEU A 75 12.55 -12.40 8.94
C LEU A 75 13.52 -13.02 9.95
N ALA A 76 13.03 -13.41 11.13
CA ALA A 76 13.84 -14.09 12.13
C ALA A 76 14.44 -15.40 11.56
N GLY A 77 13.69 -16.14 10.74
CA GLY A 77 14.19 -17.32 10.03
C GLY A 77 15.30 -17.02 9.03
N LEU A 78 15.40 -15.78 8.55
CA LEU A 78 16.46 -15.30 7.65
C LEU A 78 17.61 -14.60 8.41
N GLY A 79 17.54 -14.50 9.73
CA GLY A 79 18.48 -13.72 10.54
C GLY A 79 18.31 -12.20 10.40
N GLU A 80 17.14 -11.76 9.98
CA GLU A 80 16.79 -10.35 9.73
C GLU A 80 15.72 -9.86 10.69
N LYS A 81 15.51 -8.56 10.72
CA LYS A 81 14.44 -7.91 11.48
C LYS A 81 14.00 -6.63 10.80
N VAL A 82 12.82 -6.13 11.18
CA VAL A 82 12.39 -4.77 10.84
C VAL A 82 13.19 -3.79 11.69
N ASP A 83 13.94 -2.91 11.06
CA ASP A 83 14.77 -1.91 11.76
C ASP A 83 13.95 -0.73 12.25
N TYR A 84 13.04 -0.23 11.41
CA TYR A 84 12.16 0.89 11.70
C TYR A 84 10.78 0.68 11.11
N ALA A 85 9.77 1.10 11.85
CA ALA A 85 8.41 1.29 11.35
C ALA A 85 8.12 2.79 11.32
N ILE A 86 7.74 3.31 10.16
CA ILE A 86 7.44 4.73 9.98
C ILE A 86 5.94 4.88 9.88
N ASP A 87 5.36 5.60 10.83
CA ASP A 87 3.97 5.99 10.83
C ASP A 87 3.85 7.40 10.24
N VAL A 88 3.14 7.52 9.12
CA VAL A 88 2.82 8.81 8.50
C VAL A 88 1.44 9.22 9.00
N ASP A 89 1.44 10.05 10.05
CA ASP A 89 0.20 10.47 10.70
C ASP A 89 -0.47 11.61 9.90
N VAL A 90 -1.67 11.33 9.41
CA VAL A 90 -2.46 12.29 8.62
C VAL A 90 -3.92 12.25 9.09
N PRO A 91 -4.53 13.40 9.44
CA PRO A 91 -5.94 13.45 9.78
C PRO A 91 -6.84 12.90 8.68
N ASP A 92 -7.91 12.18 9.06
CA ASP A 92 -8.82 11.52 8.13
C ASP A 92 -9.38 12.45 7.06
N GLU A 93 -9.76 13.66 7.44
CA GLU A 93 -10.27 14.68 6.52
C GLU A 93 -9.25 15.05 5.42
N ASN A 94 -7.97 15.10 5.76
CA ASN A 94 -6.90 15.33 4.79
C ASN A 94 -6.71 14.13 3.87
N ILE A 95 -6.86 12.92 4.39
CA ILE A 95 -6.81 11.69 3.59
C ILE A 95 -7.96 11.69 2.57
N VAL A 96 -9.18 11.95 3.01
CA VAL A 96 -10.36 12.02 2.12
C VAL A 96 -10.13 13.04 1.00
N ARG A 97 -9.65 14.23 1.34
CA ARG A 97 -9.35 15.29 0.38
C ARG A 97 -8.27 14.87 -0.62
N ARG A 98 -7.17 14.29 -0.14
CA ARG A 98 -6.05 13.85 -0.99
C ARG A 98 -6.46 12.72 -1.93
N MET A 99 -7.20 11.73 -1.43
CA MET A 99 -7.66 10.61 -2.25
C MET A 99 -8.65 11.06 -3.32
N GLY A 100 -9.55 11.98 -3.00
CA GLY A 100 -10.49 12.56 -3.97
C GLY A 100 -9.83 13.31 -5.12
N GLY A 101 -8.66 13.91 -4.89
CA GLY A 101 -7.87 14.61 -5.91
C GLY A 101 -6.83 13.74 -6.62
N ARG A 102 -6.57 12.52 -6.14
CA ARG A 102 -5.60 11.62 -6.75
C ARG A 102 -6.09 11.09 -8.09
N ARG A 103 -5.18 10.98 -9.04
CA ARG A 103 -5.42 10.39 -10.36
C ARG A 103 -4.31 9.40 -10.70
N ALA A 104 -4.65 8.37 -11.45
CA ALA A 104 -3.71 7.36 -11.91
C ALA A 104 -3.78 7.21 -13.42
N CYS A 105 -2.63 7.04 -14.04
CA CYS A 105 -2.56 6.80 -15.48
C CYS A 105 -2.94 5.34 -15.80
N VAL A 106 -3.86 5.16 -16.73
CA VAL A 106 -4.29 3.83 -17.19
C VAL A 106 -3.18 3.05 -17.92
N GLY A 107 -2.17 3.76 -18.41
CA GLY A 107 -1.08 3.18 -19.18
C GLY A 107 0.12 2.76 -18.32
N CYS A 108 0.80 3.73 -17.72
CA CYS A 108 2.06 3.52 -17.02
C CYS A 108 1.91 3.43 -15.48
N GLY A 109 0.71 3.67 -14.94
CA GLY A 109 0.47 3.64 -13.50
C GLY A 109 0.98 4.88 -12.73
N ALA A 110 1.53 5.88 -13.41
CA ALA A 110 1.97 7.11 -12.77
C ALA A 110 0.82 7.78 -12.02
N THR A 111 1.11 8.35 -10.85
CA THR A 111 0.12 9.01 -10.00
C THR A 111 0.31 10.52 -10.02
N TYR A 112 -0.80 11.23 -10.05
CA TYR A 112 -0.88 12.69 -10.02
C TYR A 112 -1.94 13.13 -9.02
N HIS A 113 -1.96 14.42 -8.75
CA HIS A 113 -3.01 15.02 -7.94
C HIS A 113 -3.49 16.30 -8.60
N MET A 114 -4.80 16.48 -8.70
CA MET A 114 -5.39 17.62 -9.40
C MET A 114 -4.94 18.98 -8.85
N GLU A 115 -4.68 19.07 -7.54
CA GLU A 115 -4.27 20.30 -6.85
C GLU A 115 -2.77 20.35 -6.57
N TYR A 116 -2.19 19.25 -6.02
CA TYR A 116 -0.82 19.25 -5.49
C TYR A 116 0.25 18.79 -6.50
N ALA A 117 -0.13 18.03 -7.48
CA ALA A 117 0.75 17.51 -8.52
C ALA A 117 -0.01 17.38 -9.85
N PRO A 118 -0.49 18.51 -10.42
CA PRO A 118 -1.25 18.47 -11.67
C PRO A 118 -0.38 18.11 -12.85
N THR A 119 -1.00 17.57 -13.89
CA THR A 119 -0.35 17.34 -15.18
C THR A 119 -0.29 18.61 -16.01
N LYS A 120 0.62 18.67 -16.98
CA LYS A 120 0.77 19.80 -17.92
C LYS A 120 -0.49 20.00 -18.77
N VAL A 121 -1.12 18.90 -19.16
CA VAL A 121 -2.41 18.88 -19.84
C VAL A 121 -3.40 18.15 -18.95
N GLU A 122 -4.51 18.78 -18.60
CA GLU A 122 -5.51 18.21 -17.72
C GLU A 122 -5.98 16.85 -18.21
N GLY A 123 -5.98 15.85 -17.32
CA GLY A 123 -6.45 14.51 -17.62
C GLY A 123 -5.49 13.64 -18.45
N ILE A 124 -4.32 14.15 -18.81
CA ILE A 124 -3.34 13.43 -19.64
C ILE A 124 -2.03 13.21 -18.87
N CYS A 125 -1.55 11.99 -18.90
CA CYS A 125 -0.29 11.62 -18.25
C CYS A 125 0.91 12.29 -18.90
N ASP A 126 1.74 12.98 -18.12
CA ASP A 126 2.97 13.63 -18.61
C ASP A 126 4.02 12.62 -19.10
N THR A 127 3.97 11.39 -18.59
CA THR A 127 4.97 10.35 -18.88
C THR A 127 4.66 9.57 -20.16
N CYS A 128 3.41 9.15 -20.36
CA CYS A 128 3.06 8.27 -21.50
C CYS A 128 1.92 8.79 -22.38
N GLY A 129 1.34 9.95 -22.06
CA GLY A 129 0.29 10.58 -22.86
C GLY A 129 -1.09 9.92 -22.80
N LYS A 130 -1.29 8.90 -21.96
CA LYS A 130 -2.60 8.26 -21.77
C LYS A 130 -3.43 9.00 -20.73
N GLU A 131 -4.73 8.70 -20.70
CA GLU A 131 -5.66 9.34 -19.80
C GLU A 131 -5.40 9.01 -18.32
N LEU A 132 -5.85 9.91 -17.46
CA LEU A 132 -5.86 9.75 -16.01
C LEU A 132 -7.27 9.41 -15.55
N ILE A 133 -7.36 8.51 -14.57
CA ILE A 133 -8.63 8.10 -13.96
C ILE A 133 -8.59 8.26 -12.44
N LEU A 134 -9.76 8.40 -11.83
CA LEU A 134 -9.95 8.14 -10.42
C LEU A 134 -9.96 6.62 -10.21
N ARG A 135 -9.12 6.12 -9.32
CA ARG A 135 -9.12 4.67 -8.99
C ARG A 135 -10.47 4.29 -8.35
N ASP A 136 -10.90 3.04 -8.55
CA ASP A 136 -12.12 2.54 -7.92
C ASP A 136 -12.06 2.59 -6.39
N ASP A 137 -10.90 2.32 -5.81
CA ASP A 137 -10.67 2.39 -4.36
C ASP A 137 -10.43 3.81 -3.82
N ASP A 138 -10.42 4.83 -4.68
CA ASP A 138 -10.36 6.25 -4.29
C ASP A 138 -11.71 6.96 -4.35
N LYS A 139 -12.77 6.26 -4.69
CA LYS A 139 -14.14 6.80 -4.62
C LYS A 139 -14.47 7.18 -3.18
N PRO A 140 -15.20 8.29 -2.91
CA PRO A 140 -15.45 8.78 -1.55
C PRO A 140 -15.99 7.72 -0.59
N GLU A 141 -16.96 6.93 -1.01
CA GLU A 141 -17.54 5.85 -0.21
C GLU A 141 -16.53 4.75 0.12
N THR A 142 -15.65 4.43 -0.81
CA THR A 142 -14.61 3.41 -0.63
C THR A 142 -13.50 3.93 0.28
N VAL A 143 -13.13 5.19 0.16
CA VAL A 143 -12.13 5.85 1.04
C VAL A 143 -12.60 5.84 2.48
N LEU A 144 -13.86 6.18 2.75
CA LEU A 144 -14.42 6.15 4.10
C LEU A 144 -14.39 4.75 4.68
N LYS A 145 -14.70 3.73 3.88
CA LYS A 145 -14.63 2.33 4.31
C LYS A 145 -13.19 1.89 4.61
N ARG A 146 -12.24 2.30 3.77
CA ARG A 146 -10.81 2.03 4.00
C ARG A 146 -10.31 2.67 5.30
N LEU A 147 -10.74 3.88 5.62
CA LEU A 147 -10.41 4.54 6.89
C LEU A 147 -10.97 3.77 8.08
N GLY A 148 -12.21 3.27 8.00
CA GLY A 148 -12.79 2.42 9.03
C GLY A 148 -11.97 1.15 9.26
N VAL A 149 -11.58 0.47 8.19
CA VAL A 149 -10.71 -0.73 8.24
C VAL A 149 -9.33 -0.39 8.81
N TYR A 150 -8.77 0.76 8.44
CA TYR A 150 -7.50 1.23 9.00
C TYR A 150 -7.58 1.39 10.51
N HIS A 151 -8.58 2.11 11.02
CA HIS A 151 -8.74 2.35 12.47
C HIS A 151 -8.96 1.05 13.24
N GLU A 152 -9.68 0.10 12.67
CA GLU A 152 -9.96 -1.19 13.30
C GLU A 152 -8.76 -2.15 13.27
N GLN A 153 -8.10 -2.29 12.12
CA GLN A 153 -7.15 -3.37 11.87
C GLN A 153 -5.69 -2.90 11.79
N THR A 154 -5.43 -1.68 11.33
CA THR A 154 -4.07 -1.19 11.06
C THR A 154 -3.55 -0.27 12.15
N GLN A 155 -4.37 0.60 12.68
CA GLN A 155 -3.98 1.52 13.75
C GLN A 155 -3.39 0.80 14.99
N PRO A 156 -3.84 -0.39 15.39
CA PRO A 156 -3.20 -1.17 16.46
C PRO A 156 -1.72 -1.48 16.24
N LEU A 157 -1.23 -1.42 15.01
CA LEU A 157 0.20 -1.58 14.71
C LEU A 157 1.08 -0.48 15.30
N ILE A 158 0.52 0.69 15.56
CA ILE A 158 1.22 1.79 16.22
C ILE A 158 1.71 1.32 17.59
N ASP A 159 0.84 0.71 18.39
CA ASP A 159 1.21 0.15 19.69
C ASP A 159 2.16 -1.04 19.55
N TYR A 160 1.93 -1.91 18.58
CA TYR A 160 2.79 -3.05 18.31
C TYR A 160 4.23 -2.64 18.07
N TYR A 161 4.48 -1.66 17.21
CA TYR A 161 5.83 -1.18 16.90
C TYR A 161 6.38 -0.20 17.94
N THR A 162 5.53 0.51 18.67
CA THR A 162 5.95 1.29 19.84
C THR A 162 6.52 0.36 20.92
N ASN A 163 5.84 -0.73 21.21
CA ASN A 163 6.30 -1.73 22.18
C ASN A 163 7.59 -2.43 21.75
N ALA A 164 7.80 -2.59 20.44
CA ALA A 164 9.04 -3.09 19.87
C ALA A 164 10.19 -2.06 19.89
N GLY A 165 9.90 -0.79 20.18
CA GLY A 165 10.89 0.29 20.27
C GLY A 165 11.39 0.80 18.91
N ILE A 166 10.70 0.53 17.82
CA ILE A 166 11.16 0.87 16.46
C ILE A 166 10.25 1.85 15.72
N LEU A 167 9.14 2.28 16.32
CA LEU A 167 8.22 3.21 15.67
C LEU A 167 8.81 4.63 15.59
N LYS A 168 8.66 5.25 14.43
CA LYS A 168 8.92 6.67 14.17
C LYS A 168 7.68 7.27 13.52
N THR A 169 7.11 8.27 14.16
CA THR A 169 5.94 9.00 13.62
C THR A 169 6.39 10.28 12.94
N VAL A 170 5.83 10.56 11.76
CA VAL A 170 6.02 11.79 11.00
C VAL A 170 4.65 12.33 10.60
N GLU A 171 4.51 13.67 10.56
CA GLU A 171 3.31 14.40 10.17
C GLU A 171 3.41 14.89 8.71
#